data_5c52a4f7d91ab08d811f536d85dbfec3
#
_entry.id   5c52a4f7d91ab08d811f536d85dbfec3
#
_cell.length_a   1.000
_cell.length_b   1.000
_cell.length_c   1.000
_cell.angle_alpha   90.00
_cell.angle_beta   90.00
_cell.angle_gamma   90.00
#
_symmetry.space_group_name_H-M   'P 1'
#
loop_
_entity.id
_entity.type
_entity.pdbx_description
1 polymer ?
#
loop_
_entity_poly.entity_id
_entity_poly.type
_entity_poly.pdbx_seq_one_letter_code
_entity_poly.pdbx_strand_id
1 'polypeptide(L)'
;MDIKLLDKAAYAGRKFTARYQTAGYYDIRPSGQGFQLAYVPFDAPEERSFDDTFYGDWLEDPIAYGAFEGERLIGFVEGSMETWNNRFRISNICVFEDAARGSGVGTRLMAAIQQEAATRRARMIILETQTCNENAISFYKKNGFDIIG
;
A
#
# COMPACT_ATOMS: atom_id res chain seq x y z
N MET A 1 4.98 9.56 -17.30
CA MET A 1 5.17 9.04 -15.92
C MET A 1 6.13 7.86 -15.94
N ASP A 2 7.16 7.92 -15.13
CA ASP A 2 8.20 6.89 -15.05
C ASP A 2 8.17 6.21 -13.69
N ILE A 3 8.38 4.89 -13.68
CA ILE A 3 8.57 4.11 -12.45
C ILE A 3 10.06 3.86 -12.27
N LYS A 4 10.61 4.29 -11.15
CA LYS A 4 12.05 4.18 -10.86
C LYS A 4 12.30 3.70 -9.44
N LEU A 5 13.38 2.97 -9.27
CA LEU A 5 13.86 2.62 -7.93
C LEU A 5 14.18 3.90 -7.14
N LEU A 6 13.68 3.98 -5.91
CA LEU A 6 14.03 5.09 -5.01
C LEU A 6 15.39 4.81 -4.36
N ASP A 7 16.30 5.76 -4.49
CA ASP A 7 17.63 5.66 -3.91
C ASP A 7 17.55 5.73 -2.38
N LYS A 8 18.00 4.69 -1.70
CA LYS A 8 18.02 4.63 -0.24
C LYS A 8 18.82 5.77 0.37
N ALA A 9 19.95 6.14 -0.23
CA ALA A 9 20.78 7.23 0.28
C ALA A 9 20.05 8.58 0.25
N ALA A 10 19.16 8.79 -0.72
CA ALA A 10 18.42 10.03 -0.86
C ALA A 10 17.13 10.04 -0.03
N TYR A 11 16.47 8.90 0.13
CA TYR A 11 15.10 8.82 0.69
C TYR A 11 15.01 8.27 2.11
N ALA A 12 15.93 7.40 2.53
CA ALA A 12 15.82 6.75 3.84
C ALA A 12 15.68 7.76 4.98
N GLY A 13 14.66 7.57 5.80
CA GLY A 13 14.36 8.45 6.94
C GLY A 13 13.60 9.73 6.60
N ARG A 14 13.38 10.04 5.33
CA ARG A 14 12.52 11.18 4.95
C ARG A 14 11.08 10.86 5.27
N LYS A 15 10.35 11.87 5.74
CA LYS A 15 8.93 11.74 6.09
C LYS A 15 8.05 11.92 4.88
N PHE A 16 6.92 11.23 4.88
CA PHE A 16 5.81 11.46 3.97
C PHE A 16 4.49 11.41 4.72
N THR A 17 3.47 12.04 4.15
CA THR A 17 2.10 12.01 4.67
C THR A 17 1.20 11.37 3.63
N ALA A 18 0.46 10.33 4.04
CA ALA A 18 -0.57 9.72 3.23
C ALA A 18 -1.94 10.25 3.67
N ARG A 19 -2.79 10.61 2.71
CA ARG A 19 -4.14 11.13 2.96
C ARG A 19 -5.15 10.35 2.15
N TYR A 20 -6.32 10.10 2.71
CA TYR A 20 -7.41 9.45 2.00
C TYR A 20 -8.76 9.90 2.56
N GLN A 21 -9.79 9.81 1.70
CA GLN A 21 -11.18 10.06 2.06
C GLN A 21 -11.84 8.74 2.41
N THR A 22 -12.73 8.77 3.40
CA THR A 22 -13.51 7.60 3.80
C THR A 22 -14.93 8.00 4.18
N ALA A 23 -15.88 7.15 3.80
CA ALA A 23 -17.30 7.33 4.13
C ALA A 23 -17.80 6.32 5.18
N GLY A 24 -16.97 5.38 5.61
CA GLY A 24 -17.31 4.35 6.58
C GLY A 24 -16.17 3.37 6.82
N TYR A 25 -16.49 2.26 7.45
CA TYR A 25 -15.51 1.21 7.74
C TYR A 25 -16.16 -0.16 7.67
N TYR A 26 -15.32 -1.19 7.56
CA TYR A 26 -15.75 -2.58 7.69
C TYR A 26 -15.58 -3.06 9.13
N ASP A 27 -16.70 -3.46 9.74
CA ASP A 27 -16.68 -4.12 11.04
C ASP A 27 -16.41 -5.61 10.83
N ILE A 28 -15.44 -6.16 11.54
CA ILE A 28 -15.04 -7.56 11.43
C ILE A 28 -15.80 -8.34 12.49
N ARG A 29 -16.66 -9.27 12.06
CA ARG A 29 -17.51 -10.07 12.94
C ARG A 29 -17.20 -11.54 12.83
N PRO A 30 -17.02 -12.28 13.94
CA PRO A 30 -16.88 -13.72 13.90
C PRO A 30 -18.10 -14.37 13.25
N SER A 31 -17.89 -15.38 12.42
CA SER A 31 -18.95 -16.12 11.74
C SER A 31 -18.49 -17.54 11.44
N GLY A 32 -19.10 -18.53 12.11
CA GLY A 32 -18.65 -19.92 11.99
C GLY A 32 -17.20 -20.08 12.40
N GLN A 33 -16.38 -20.64 11.51
CA GLN A 33 -14.93 -20.79 11.69
C GLN A 33 -14.12 -19.65 11.03
N GLY A 34 -14.78 -18.61 10.62
CA GLY A 34 -14.17 -17.48 9.94
C GLY A 34 -14.71 -16.15 10.44
N PHE A 35 -14.89 -15.23 9.51
CA PHE A 35 -15.36 -13.88 9.83
C PHE A 35 -16.21 -13.33 8.67
N GLN A 36 -17.03 -12.35 8.99
CA GLN A 36 -17.77 -11.53 8.02
C GLN A 36 -17.34 -10.08 8.15
N LEU A 37 -17.39 -9.37 7.04
CA LEU A 37 -17.20 -7.92 7.01
C LEU A 37 -18.56 -7.26 6.83
N ALA A 38 -18.92 -6.40 7.77
CA ALA A 38 -20.14 -5.60 7.70
C ALA A 38 -19.76 -4.14 7.53
N TYR A 39 -20.24 -3.50 6.45
CA TYR A 39 -19.97 -2.10 6.21
C TYR A 39 -20.81 -1.22 7.14
N VAL A 40 -20.14 -0.28 7.82
CA VAL A 40 -20.77 0.69 8.71
C VAL A 40 -20.47 2.10 8.19
N PRO A 41 -21.47 2.84 7.68
CA PRO A 41 -21.22 4.18 7.21
C PRO A 41 -20.99 5.17 8.36
N PHE A 42 -20.17 6.18 8.12
CA PHE A 42 -20.08 7.35 8.99
C PHE A 42 -21.25 8.30 8.71
N ASP A 43 -21.57 9.19 9.67
CA ASP A 43 -22.61 10.22 9.48
C ASP A 43 -22.25 11.17 8.34
N ALA A 44 -20.96 11.46 8.16
CA ALA A 44 -20.45 12.27 7.07
C ALA A 44 -19.08 11.75 6.64
N PRO A 45 -18.68 11.95 5.36
CA PRO A 45 -17.34 11.59 4.91
C PRO A 45 -16.26 12.28 5.74
N GLU A 46 -15.15 11.58 5.96
CA GLU A 46 -13.99 12.05 6.73
C GLU A 46 -12.72 11.98 5.89
N GLU A 47 -11.79 12.91 6.14
CA GLU A 47 -10.44 12.80 5.65
C GLU A 47 -9.58 12.20 6.77
N ARG A 48 -8.78 11.19 6.42
CA ARG A 48 -7.81 10.56 7.30
C ARG A 48 -6.41 10.73 6.74
N SER A 49 -5.43 10.84 7.64
CA SER A 49 -4.03 10.92 7.24
C SER A 49 -3.15 10.19 8.24
N PHE A 50 -1.98 9.76 7.78
CA PHE A 50 -0.93 9.25 8.64
C PHE A 50 0.43 9.66 8.09
N ASP A 51 1.40 9.79 8.99
CA ASP A 51 2.79 10.09 8.67
C ASP A 51 3.63 8.84 8.86
N ASP A 52 4.61 8.65 7.98
CA ASP A 52 5.57 7.58 8.07
C ASP A 52 6.89 8.04 7.42
N THR A 53 7.88 7.17 7.37
CA THR A 53 9.17 7.46 6.74
C THR A 53 9.48 6.44 5.65
N PHE A 54 10.17 6.89 4.60
CA PHE A 54 10.70 5.99 3.58
C PHE A 54 11.79 5.10 4.20
N TYR A 55 11.83 3.85 3.79
CA TYR A 55 12.85 2.86 4.19
C TYR A 55 13.02 2.78 5.71
N GLY A 56 11.91 2.57 6.43
CA GLY A 56 11.94 2.49 7.90
C GLY A 56 12.91 1.42 8.40
N ASP A 57 13.58 1.71 9.53
CA ASP A 57 14.63 0.86 10.12
C ASP A 57 14.15 -0.53 10.51
N TRP A 58 12.84 -0.66 10.75
CA TRP A 58 12.22 -1.94 11.15
C TRP A 58 12.04 -2.91 10.00
N LEU A 59 12.24 -2.46 8.76
CA LEU A 59 12.09 -3.29 7.56
C LEU A 59 13.38 -4.04 7.25
N GLU A 60 13.24 -5.31 6.87
CA GLU A 60 14.35 -6.18 6.48
C GLU A 60 14.63 -6.01 4.98
N ASP A 61 15.77 -5.42 4.65
CA ASP A 61 16.22 -5.17 3.28
C ASP A 61 15.10 -4.60 2.36
N PRO A 62 14.53 -3.44 2.71
CA PRO A 62 13.41 -2.89 1.99
C PRO A 62 13.79 -2.38 0.61
N ILE A 63 12.80 -2.39 -0.30
CA ILE A 63 12.90 -1.80 -1.62
C ILE A 63 11.70 -0.89 -1.86
N ALA A 64 11.90 0.22 -2.56
CA ALA A 64 10.83 1.12 -2.93
C ALA A 64 10.97 1.58 -4.37
N TYR A 65 9.84 1.67 -5.06
CA TYR A 65 9.72 2.25 -6.39
C TYR A 65 8.89 3.51 -6.33
N GLY A 66 9.35 4.56 -6.98
CA GLY A 66 8.63 5.81 -7.11
C GLY A 66 8.05 5.98 -8.50
N ALA A 67 6.91 6.64 -8.55
CA ALA A 67 6.32 7.14 -9.79
C ALA A 67 6.65 8.62 -9.94
N PHE A 68 7.20 9.00 -11.08
CA PHE A 68 7.68 10.36 -11.32
C PHE A 68 7.01 10.98 -12.55
N GLU A 69 6.64 12.24 -12.42
CA GLU A 69 6.38 13.14 -13.54
C GLU A 69 7.52 14.14 -13.60
N GLY A 70 8.42 13.98 -14.60
CA GLY A 70 9.68 14.69 -14.61
C GLY A 70 10.52 14.31 -13.39
N GLU A 71 10.85 15.30 -12.55
CA GLU A 71 11.60 15.10 -11.32
C GLU A 71 10.70 15.01 -10.07
N ARG A 72 9.38 15.16 -10.25
CA ARG A 72 8.43 15.18 -9.15
C ARG A 72 7.95 13.78 -8.81
N LEU A 73 8.11 13.39 -7.55
CA LEU A 73 7.57 12.13 -7.02
C LEU A 73 6.06 12.30 -6.77
N ILE A 74 5.24 11.54 -7.51
CA ILE A 74 3.78 11.60 -7.42
C ILE A 74 3.17 10.41 -6.66
N GLY A 75 3.96 9.39 -6.40
CA GLY A 75 3.54 8.22 -5.64
C GLY A 75 4.69 7.26 -5.45
N PHE A 76 4.50 6.26 -4.57
CA PHE A 76 5.51 5.23 -4.36
C PHE A 76 4.89 3.95 -3.81
N VAL A 77 5.65 2.87 -3.90
CA VAL A 77 5.36 1.59 -3.25
C VAL A 77 6.64 1.11 -2.57
N GLU A 78 6.48 0.55 -1.38
CA GLU A 78 7.60 0.05 -0.58
C GLU A 78 7.26 -1.33 -0.04
N GLY A 79 8.24 -2.20 0.00
CA GLY A 79 8.06 -3.53 0.55
C GLY A 79 9.36 -4.18 0.96
N SER A 80 9.25 -5.32 1.64
CA SER A 80 10.38 -6.09 2.13
C SER A 80 10.04 -7.57 2.27
N MET A 81 11.07 -8.42 2.20
CA MET A 81 10.90 -9.85 2.49
C MET A 81 10.81 -10.08 3.99
N GLU A 82 9.87 -10.92 4.38
CA GLU A 82 9.86 -11.55 5.69
C GLU A 82 10.44 -12.95 5.53
N THR A 83 11.75 -13.08 5.71
CA THR A 83 12.49 -14.31 5.37
C THR A 83 12.11 -15.52 6.22
N TRP A 84 11.67 -15.29 7.48
CA TRP A 84 11.28 -16.35 8.39
C TRP A 84 10.08 -17.19 7.87
N ASN A 85 9.20 -16.64 7.01
CA ASN A 85 8.11 -17.40 6.41
C ASN A 85 8.01 -17.24 4.89
N ASN A 86 9.04 -16.67 4.27
CA ASN A 86 9.16 -16.52 2.82
C ASN A 86 7.98 -15.78 2.17
N ARG A 87 7.51 -14.71 2.79
CA ARG A 87 6.49 -13.83 2.21
C ARG A 87 7.04 -12.42 2.00
N PHE A 88 6.48 -11.71 1.04
CA PHE A 88 6.82 -10.31 0.76
C PHE A 88 5.73 -9.42 1.35
N ARG A 89 6.13 -8.45 2.19
CA ARG A 89 5.21 -7.49 2.76
C ARG A 89 5.31 -6.16 2.02
N ILE A 90 4.16 -5.67 1.53
CA ILE A 90 4.05 -4.28 1.10
C ILE A 90 3.80 -3.44 2.35
N SER A 91 4.73 -2.56 2.67
CA SER A 91 4.63 -1.67 3.84
C SER A 91 3.85 -0.40 3.53
N ASN A 92 4.03 0.16 2.33
CA ASN A 92 3.32 1.36 1.90
C ASN A 92 3.06 1.33 0.40
N ILE A 93 1.91 1.82 -0.02
CA ILE A 93 1.63 2.21 -1.39
C ILE A 93 0.77 3.47 -1.35
N CYS A 94 1.27 4.54 -1.95
CA CYS A 94 0.64 5.86 -1.90
C CYS A 94 0.70 6.56 -3.23
N VAL A 95 -0.39 7.24 -3.60
CA VAL A 95 -0.42 8.24 -4.66
C VAL A 95 -0.72 9.57 -3.99
N PHE A 96 0.22 10.53 -4.06
CA PHE A 96 0.17 11.74 -3.24
C PHE A 96 -0.83 12.78 -3.72
N GLU A 97 -1.12 12.81 -5.02
CA GLU A 97 -1.95 13.84 -5.59
C GLU A 97 -3.26 13.28 -6.12
N ASP A 98 -4.36 13.95 -5.79
CA ASP A 98 -5.69 13.57 -6.24
C ASP A 98 -5.78 13.56 -7.77
N ALA A 99 -5.11 14.50 -8.44
CA ALA A 99 -5.07 14.56 -9.90
C ALA A 99 -4.41 13.35 -10.56
N ALA A 100 -3.49 12.68 -9.86
CA ALA A 100 -2.83 11.47 -10.34
C ALA A 100 -3.62 10.20 -10.03
N ARG A 101 -4.58 10.25 -9.11
CA ARG A 101 -5.44 9.11 -8.77
C ARG A 101 -6.37 8.81 -9.93
N GLY A 102 -6.55 7.51 -10.21
CA GLY A 102 -7.35 7.06 -11.34
C GLY A 102 -6.63 7.09 -12.69
N SER A 103 -5.38 7.55 -12.75
CA SER A 103 -4.56 7.59 -13.98
C SER A 103 -3.69 6.35 -14.18
N GLY A 104 -3.84 5.32 -13.34
CA GLY A 104 -3.06 4.09 -13.43
C GLY A 104 -1.74 4.09 -12.68
N VAL A 105 -1.41 5.15 -11.95
CA VAL A 105 -0.17 5.25 -11.16
C VAL A 105 -0.07 4.13 -10.15
N GLY A 106 -1.11 3.93 -9.34
CA GLY A 106 -1.16 2.87 -8.33
C GLY A 106 -1.01 1.48 -8.95
N THR A 107 -1.67 1.23 -10.08
CA THR A 107 -1.59 -0.05 -10.79
C THR A 107 -0.17 -0.34 -11.28
N ARG A 108 0.51 0.67 -11.81
CA ARG A 108 1.91 0.52 -12.27
C ARG A 108 2.87 0.32 -11.12
N LEU A 109 2.68 1.02 -9.99
CA LEU A 109 3.46 0.81 -8.77
C LEU A 109 3.24 -0.61 -8.22
N MET A 110 1.99 -1.06 -8.18
CA MET A 110 1.66 -2.42 -7.75
C MET A 110 2.34 -3.46 -8.64
N ALA A 111 2.30 -3.27 -9.95
CA ALA A 111 2.97 -4.18 -10.89
C ALA A 111 4.48 -4.26 -10.64
N ALA A 112 5.13 -3.13 -10.35
CA ALA A 112 6.56 -3.09 -10.07
C ALA A 112 6.91 -3.88 -8.80
N ILE A 113 6.14 -3.72 -7.72
CA ILE A 113 6.43 -4.42 -6.47
C ILE A 113 6.07 -5.91 -6.55
N GLN A 114 5.04 -6.27 -7.30
CA GLN A 114 4.70 -7.67 -7.55
C GLN A 114 5.81 -8.37 -8.34
N GLN A 115 6.39 -7.70 -9.31
CA GLN A 115 7.55 -8.22 -10.05
C GLN A 115 8.76 -8.42 -9.15
N GLU A 116 9.01 -7.50 -8.24
CA GLU A 116 10.11 -7.62 -7.26
C GLU A 116 9.89 -8.82 -6.33
N ALA A 117 8.69 -9.00 -5.83
CA ALA A 117 8.33 -10.14 -4.99
C ALA A 117 8.53 -11.47 -5.74
N ALA A 118 8.15 -11.53 -7.01
CA ALA A 118 8.37 -12.70 -7.86
C ALA A 118 9.86 -12.99 -8.09
N THR A 119 10.65 -11.95 -8.34
CA THR A 119 12.11 -12.08 -8.49
C THR A 119 12.76 -12.62 -7.22
N ARG A 120 12.28 -12.24 -6.07
CA ARG A 120 12.74 -12.75 -4.76
C ARG A 120 12.14 -14.11 -4.40
N ARG A 121 11.29 -14.68 -5.26
CA ARG A 121 10.64 -15.99 -5.06
C ARG A 121 9.81 -16.07 -3.78
N ALA A 122 9.12 -14.99 -3.43
CA ALA A 122 8.19 -14.99 -2.32
C ALA A 122 7.02 -15.94 -2.61
N ARG A 123 6.60 -16.69 -1.60
CA ARG A 123 5.43 -17.60 -1.73
C ARG A 123 4.11 -16.84 -1.78
N MET A 124 4.06 -15.61 -1.23
CA MET A 124 2.89 -14.75 -1.25
C MET A 124 3.28 -13.30 -0.99
N ILE A 125 2.40 -12.40 -1.33
CA ILE A 125 2.49 -10.98 -0.98
C ILE A 125 1.41 -10.70 0.05
N ILE A 126 1.77 -10.02 1.14
CA ILE A 126 0.85 -9.62 2.19
C ILE A 126 0.92 -8.11 2.41
N LEU A 127 -0.20 -7.53 2.80
CA LEU A 127 -0.26 -6.14 3.26
C LEU A 127 -1.34 -6.00 4.32
N GLU A 128 -1.27 -4.91 5.06
CA GLU A 128 -2.29 -4.53 6.03
C GLU A 128 -2.82 -3.14 5.68
N THR A 129 -4.09 -2.92 5.95
CA THR A 129 -4.73 -1.62 5.76
C THR A 129 -5.80 -1.41 6.83
N GLN A 130 -6.16 -0.16 7.08
CA GLN A 130 -7.23 0.16 8.01
C GLN A 130 -8.58 -0.26 7.41
N THR A 131 -9.49 -0.72 8.27
CA THR A 131 -10.84 -1.12 7.87
C THR A 131 -11.65 0.01 7.27
N CYS A 132 -11.27 1.26 7.53
CA CYS A 132 -11.93 2.44 6.97
C CYS A 132 -11.31 2.92 5.64
N ASN A 133 -10.22 2.32 5.17
CA ASN A 133 -9.63 2.72 3.89
C ASN A 133 -10.26 1.96 2.72
N GLU A 134 -11.51 2.29 2.42
CA GLU A 134 -12.34 1.62 1.41
C GLU A 134 -11.71 1.62 0.02
N ASN A 135 -11.15 2.76 -0.38
CA ASN A 135 -10.53 2.91 -1.69
C ASN A 135 -9.31 2.00 -1.84
N ALA A 136 -8.49 1.89 -0.79
CA ALA A 136 -7.35 0.99 -0.78
C ALA A 136 -7.80 -0.48 -0.85
N ILE A 137 -8.79 -0.87 -0.05
CA ILE A 137 -9.34 -2.24 -0.05
C ILE A 137 -9.86 -2.60 -1.44
N SER A 138 -10.61 -1.72 -2.09
CA SER A 138 -11.11 -1.94 -3.45
C SER A 138 -9.97 -2.06 -4.46
N PHE A 139 -8.95 -1.22 -4.35
CA PHE A 139 -7.77 -1.25 -5.20
C PHE A 139 -7.01 -2.59 -5.04
N TYR A 140 -6.81 -3.05 -3.82
CA TYR A 140 -6.14 -4.32 -3.58
C TYR A 140 -6.92 -5.50 -4.16
N LYS A 141 -8.23 -5.54 -3.98
CA LYS A 141 -9.08 -6.58 -4.59
C LYS A 141 -8.97 -6.61 -6.11
N LYS A 142 -8.95 -5.44 -6.76
CA LYS A 142 -8.76 -5.34 -8.20
C LYS A 142 -7.39 -5.84 -8.67
N ASN A 143 -6.40 -5.81 -7.79
CA ASN A 143 -5.04 -6.29 -8.08
C ASN A 143 -4.78 -7.72 -7.61
N GLY A 144 -5.82 -8.48 -7.30
CA GLY A 144 -5.71 -9.91 -7.03
C GLY A 144 -5.54 -10.29 -5.57
N PHE A 145 -5.71 -9.34 -4.65
CA PHE A 145 -5.64 -9.61 -3.21
C PHE A 145 -6.99 -10.06 -2.65
N ASP A 146 -6.94 -10.99 -1.73
CA ASP A 146 -8.08 -11.44 -0.92
C ASP A 146 -7.89 -11.03 0.53
N ILE A 147 -9.01 -10.79 1.22
CA ILE A 147 -8.99 -10.49 2.66
C ILE A 147 -8.91 -11.81 3.42
N ILE A 148 -7.91 -11.94 4.28
CA ILE A 148 -7.66 -13.17 5.05
C ILE A 148 -7.71 -12.95 6.57
N GLY A 149 -7.98 -11.74 6.99
CA GLY A 149 -8.07 -11.44 8.42
C GLY A 149 -7.93 -9.98 8.75
#